data_9eb5711053d53a289ce07eef950de208
#
_entry.id   9eb5711053d53a289ce07eef950de208
#
_cell.length_a   1.000
_cell.length_b   1.000
_cell.length_c   1.000
_cell.angle_alpha   90.00
_cell.angle_beta   90.00
_cell.angle_gamma   90.00
#
_symmetry.space_group_name_H-M   'P 1'
#
loop_
_entity.id
_entity.type
_entity.pdbx_description
1 polymer ?
#
loop_
_entity_poly.entity_id
_entity_poly.type
_entity_poly.pdbx_seq_one_letter_code
_entity_poly.pdbx_strand_id
1 'polypeptide(L)'
;MTMEQTTIFQYQAHTRKKVVIMLAGLFLCVISLLLDVMTGSSQLSLGEVVRTILRPNDAEKIVKVIVWDMRLPVALMGIVVGAALGLSGAAMQTILNNPLASPYTLGLSAGAGFGASVALILGLGEAILFSNIIVPFCAFIFSLLACMGIYFISKLKRFTSSIMVLSGIGMVFFFEAGQSFLQYLATPEELTSLIFWTFGSLTKANWTNLGVLVVVFIPVFLFIFSKSWMLTAMSMGDERAKSMGINIERLRMQMFLVISLLTATAVAFVGSIGFVGIVGPHVARILLGEDQRFFLPMSAICGAAILSAASLASKVIVPGAIFPIGILTSLIGVPVFFALIIKKR
;
A
#
# COMPACT_ATOMS: atom_id res chain seq x y z
N MET A 1 35.58 -29.87 -10.58
CA MET A 1 34.49 -29.33 -9.75
C MET A 1 33.53 -30.46 -9.46
N THR A 2 33.25 -30.79 -8.20
CA THR A 2 32.29 -31.82 -7.88
C THR A 2 30.87 -31.34 -8.21
N MET A 3 29.95 -32.26 -8.47
CA MET A 3 28.53 -31.94 -8.77
C MET A 3 27.90 -31.00 -7.71
N GLU A 4 28.28 -31.22 -6.47
CA GLU A 4 27.87 -30.41 -5.31
C GLU A 4 28.39 -28.96 -5.38
N GLN A 5 29.66 -28.77 -5.75
CA GLN A 5 30.27 -27.43 -5.93
C GLN A 5 29.56 -26.64 -7.05
N THR A 6 29.19 -27.33 -8.14
CA THR A 6 28.51 -26.71 -9.28
C THR A 6 27.10 -26.26 -8.86
N THR A 7 26.37 -27.05 -8.06
CA THR A 7 25.02 -26.73 -7.57
C THR A 7 25.06 -25.55 -6.60
N ILE A 8 26.02 -25.50 -5.68
CA ILE A 8 26.20 -24.38 -4.75
C ILE A 8 26.53 -23.09 -5.51
N PHE A 9 27.42 -23.16 -6.50
CA PHE A 9 27.79 -22.00 -7.31
C PHE A 9 26.60 -21.45 -8.12
N GLN A 10 25.80 -22.33 -8.73
CA GLN A 10 24.58 -21.94 -9.45
C GLN A 10 23.54 -21.28 -8.51
N TYR A 11 23.35 -21.83 -7.31
CA TYR A 11 22.46 -21.25 -6.31
C TYR A 11 22.93 -19.85 -5.87
N GLN A 12 24.21 -19.70 -5.59
CA GLN A 12 24.79 -18.40 -5.22
C GLN A 12 24.66 -17.35 -6.34
N ALA A 13 24.95 -17.75 -7.59
CA ALA A 13 24.80 -16.88 -8.76
C ALA A 13 23.34 -16.42 -8.94
N HIS A 14 22.36 -17.35 -8.76
CA HIS A 14 20.94 -17.03 -8.84
C HIS A 14 20.50 -16.08 -7.73
N THR A 15 20.94 -16.31 -6.49
CA THR A 15 20.65 -15.43 -5.35
C THR A 15 21.27 -14.05 -5.55
N ARG A 16 22.52 -13.98 -6.02
CA ARG A 16 23.19 -12.71 -6.32
C ARG A 16 22.43 -11.89 -7.37
N LYS A 17 21.95 -12.55 -8.43
CA LYS A 17 21.12 -11.89 -9.45
C LYS A 17 19.85 -11.27 -8.85
N LYS A 18 19.17 -11.98 -7.96
CA LYS A 18 17.97 -11.47 -7.28
C LYS A 18 18.28 -10.23 -6.43
N VAL A 19 19.37 -10.26 -5.68
CA VAL A 19 19.81 -9.11 -4.86
C VAL A 19 20.14 -7.91 -5.73
N VAL A 20 20.83 -8.10 -6.85
CA VAL A 20 21.15 -7.02 -7.80
C VAL A 20 19.87 -6.37 -8.35
N ILE A 21 18.86 -7.17 -8.71
CA ILE A 21 17.56 -6.64 -9.18
C ILE A 21 16.88 -5.83 -8.08
N MET A 22 16.91 -6.28 -6.82
CA MET A 22 16.35 -5.54 -5.69
C MET A 22 17.07 -4.20 -5.47
N LEU A 23 18.41 -4.19 -5.53
CA LEU A 23 19.20 -2.97 -5.42
C LEU A 23 18.91 -1.99 -6.57
N ALA A 24 18.75 -2.50 -7.79
CA ALA A 24 18.34 -1.68 -8.93
C ALA A 24 16.94 -1.08 -8.73
N GLY A 25 16.00 -1.85 -8.16
CA GLY A 25 14.66 -1.35 -7.80
C GLY A 25 14.70 -0.25 -6.73
N LEU A 26 15.52 -0.42 -5.68
CA LEU A 26 15.73 0.60 -4.66
C LEU A 26 16.35 1.88 -5.27
N PHE A 27 17.33 1.73 -6.14
CA PHE A 27 17.94 2.85 -6.84
C PHE A 27 16.92 3.61 -7.70
N LEU A 28 16.03 2.88 -8.40
CA LEU A 28 14.92 3.48 -9.15
C LEU A 28 13.96 4.26 -8.22
N CYS A 29 13.66 3.75 -7.02
CA CYS A 29 12.86 4.48 -6.03
C CYS A 29 13.54 5.79 -5.60
N VAL A 30 14.87 5.78 -5.40
CA VAL A 30 15.64 6.99 -5.05
C VAL A 30 15.60 8.01 -6.19
N ILE A 31 15.79 7.58 -7.44
CA ILE A 31 15.66 8.47 -8.61
C ILE A 31 14.25 9.07 -8.68
N SER A 32 13.23 8.23 -8.56
CA SER A 32 11.83 8.67 -8.58
C SER A 32 11.52 9.66 -7.46
N LEU A 33 12.05 9.44 -6.24
CA LEU A 33 11.95 10.37 -5.12
C LEU A 33 12.54 11.75 -5.47
N LEU A 34 13.76 11.78 -6.00
CA LEU A 34 14.42 13.03 -6.35
C LEU A 34 13.65 13.78 -7.44
N LEU A 35 13.19 13.07 -8.47
CA LEU A 35 12.36 13.65 -9.53
C LEU A 35 11.04 14.18 -8.98
N ASP A 36 10.40 13.47 -8.05
CA ASP A 36 9.13 13.89 -7.44
C ASP A 36 9.30 15.15 -6.57
N VAL A 37 10.43 15.28 -5.85
CA VAL A 37 10.78 16.49 -5.08
C VAL A 37 11.15 17.66 -5.98
N MET A 38 11.82 17.42 -7.11
CA MET A 38 12.14 18.47 -8.11
C MET A 38 10.89 19.03 -8.78
N THR A 39 9.89 18.18 -9.03
CA THR A 39 8.69 18.52 -9.80
C THR A 39 7.65 19.24 -8.94
N GLY A 40 7.13 20.34 -9.41
CA GLY A 40 6.08 21.13 -8.76
C GLY A 40 5.93 22.52 -9.38
N SER A 41 5.13 23.39 -8.76
CA SER A 41 4.85 24.75 -9.25
C SER A 41 6.10 25.65 -9.40
N SER A 42 7.11 25.45 -8.53
CA SER A 42 8.44 26.05 -8.67
C SER A 42 9.40 24.98 -9.19
N GLN A 43 10.08 25.24 -10.30
CA GLN A 43 11.11 24.34 -10.82
C GLN A 43 12.38 24.50 -9.98
N LEU A 44 12.82 23.42 -9.35
CA LEU A 44 14.07 23.34 -8.61
C LEU A 44 15.06 22.46 -9.36
N SER A 45 16.31 22.90 -9.45
CA SER A 45 17.36 22.08 -10.03
C SER A 45 17.72 20.89 -9.12
N LEU A 46 18.25 19.80 -9.71
CA LEU A 46 18.71 18.66 -8.95
C LEU A 46 19.75 19.04 -7.86
N GLY A 47 20.66 19.96 -8.22
CA GLY A 47 21.69 20.44 -7.31
C GLY A 47 21.11 21.17 -6.09
N GLU A 48 20.10 22.02 -6.30
CA GLU A 48 19.40 22.73 -5.20
C GLU A 48 18.65 21.77 -4.30
N VAL A 49 17.92 20.80 -4.87
CA VAL A 49 17.19 19.78 -4.11
C VAL A 49 18.16 18.96 -3.25
N VAL A 50 19.21 18.40 -3.84
CA VAL A 50 20.19 17.58 -3.12
C VAL A 50 20.91 18.41 -2.06
N ARG A 51 21.35 19.63 -2.37
CA ARG A 51 21.99 20.53 -1.42
C ARG A 51 21.07 20.87 -0.26
N THR A 52 19.79 21.18 -0.54
CA THR A 52 18.81 21.53 0.51
C THR A 52 18.48 20.32 1.39
N ILE A 53 18.41 19.10 0.85
CA ILE A 53 18.21 17.87 1.64
C ILE A 53 19.40 17.63 2.57
N LEU A 54 20.64 17.75 2.06
CA LEU A 54 21.85 17.45 2.82
C LEU A 54 22.25 18.57 3.78
N ARG A 55 21.99 19.84 3.44
CA ARG A 55 22.37 21.04 4.19
C ARG A 55 21.22 22.04 4.27
N PRO A 56 20.16 21.73 5.03
CA PRO A 56 18.95 22.57 5.07
C PRO A 56 19.16 23.96 5.66
N ASN A 57 20.24 24.16 6.42
CA ASN A 57 20.54 25.46 7.03
C ASN A 57 21.30 26.41 6.08
N ASP A 58 21.87 25.87 4.98
CA ASP A 58 22.59 26.66 3.96
C ASP A 58 21.66 27.08 2.81
N ALA A 59 20.41 26.59 2.78
CA ALA A 59 19.44 26.89 1.74
C ALA A 59 18.64 28.15 2.07
N GLU A 60 18.17 28.86 1.05
CA GLU A 60 17.21 29.95 1.20
C GLU A 60 15.96 29.46 1.95
N LYS A 61 15.42 30.31 2.84
CA LYS A 61 14.25 29.94 3.67
C LYS A 61 13.06 29.41 2.83
N ILE A 62 12.79 30.02 1.69
CA ILE A 62 11.71 29.61 0.79
C ILE A 62 11.98 28.22 0.21
N VAL A 63 13.18 27.97 -0.29
CA VAL A 63 13.58 26.66 -0.85
C VAL A 63 13.54 25.58 0.21
N LYS A 64 13.99 25.88 1.43
CA LYS A 64 13.92 24.96 2.57
C LYS A 64 12.48 24.56 2.87
N VAL A 65 11.55 25.52 2.98
CA VAL A 65 10.12 25.23 3.23
C VAL A 65 9.53 24.38 2.10
N ILE A 66 9.79 24.73 0.83
CA ILE A 66 9.28 23.98 -0.30
C ILE A 66 9.79 22.53 -0.28
N VAL A 67 11.08 22.32 -0.05
CA VAL A 67 11.68 20.98 -0.10
C VAL A 67 11.34 20.19 1.17
N TRP A 68 11.60 20.71 2.36
CA TRP A 68 11.51 19.97 3.62
C TRP A 68 10.08 19.87 4.17
N ASP A 69 9.29 20.93 4.08
CA ASP A 69 7.97 20.96 4.73
C ASP A 69 6.85 20.57 3.79
N MET A 70 7.02 20.78 2.46
CA MET A 70 5.96 20.48 1.49
C MET A 70 6.25 19.24 0.64
N ARG A 71 7.41 19.16 -0.07
CA ARG A 71 7.61 18.15 -1.11
C ARG A 71 8.18 16.84 -0.60
N LEU A 72 9.16 16.88 0.29
CA LEU A 72 9.83 15.70 0.81
C LEU A 72 8.89 14.77 1.59
N PRO A 73 8.01 15.28 2.50
CA PRO A 73 7.03 14.43 3.17
C PRO A 73 6.05 13.77 2.20
N VAL A 74 5.60 14.47 1.17
CA VAL A 74 4.69 13.95 0.14
C VAL A 74 5.35 12.84 -0.67
N ALA A 75 6.58 13.07 -1.15
CA ALA A 75 7.31 12.09 -1.95
C ALA A 75 7.68 10.84 -1.13
N LEU A 76 8.13 11.00 0.11
CA LEU A 76 8.40 9.90 1.03
C LEU A 76 7.12 9.14 1.40
N MET A 77 6.00 9.83 1.62
CA MET A 77 4.71 9.21 1.87
C MET A 77 4.31 8.31 0.69
N GLY A 78 4.50 8.76 -0.55
CA GLY A 78 4.26 7.94 -1.75
C GLY A 78 5.08 6.66 -1.75
N ILE A 79 6.37 6.73 -1.40
CA ILE A 79 7.24 5.54 -1.30
C ILE A 79 6.77 4.60 -0.20
N VAL A 80 6.51 5.11 1.02
CA VAL A 80 6.17 4.25 2.17
C VAL A 80 4.78 3.65 2.02
N VAL A 81 3.78 4.41 1.55
CA VAL A 81 2.44 3.89 1.24
C VAL A 81 2.50 2.85 0.12
N GLY A 82 3.25 3.13 -0.96
CA GLY A 82 3.45 2.19 -2.04
C GLY A 82 4.08 0.88 -1.57
N ALA A 83 5.13 0.97 -0.74
CA ALA A 83 5.76 -0.20 -0.11
C ALA A 83 4.79 -0.96 0.79
N ALA A 84 4.01 -0.25 1.61
CA ALA A 84 3.02 -0.85 2.50
C ALA A 84 1.94 -1.61 1.73
N LEU A 85 1.38 -1.00 0.68
CA LEU A 85 0.36 -1.65 -0.15
C LEU A 85 0.92 -2.82 -0.96
N GLY A 86 2.14 -2.69 -1.51
CA GLY A 86 2.82 -3.76 -2.24
C GLY A 86 3.11 -4.97 -1.35
N LEU A 87 3.66 -4.75 -0.15
CA LEU A 87 3.91 -5.78 0.84
C LEU A 87 2.61 -6.46 1.30
N SER A 88 1.60 -5.64 1.65
CA SER A 88 0.30 -6.12 2.11
C SER A 88 -0.40 -6.94 1.03
N GLY A 89 -0.33 -6.51 -0.23
CA GLY A 89 -0.85 -7.24 -1.37
C GLY A 89 -0.16 -8.59 -1.55
N ALA A 90 1.17 -8.64 -1.52
CA ALA A 90 1.95 -9.86 -1.67
C ALA A 90 1.62 -10.90 -0.58
N ALA A 91 1.60 -10.46 0.67
CA ALA A 91 1.27 -11.34 1.79
C ALA A 91 -0.20 -11.81 1.72
N MET A 92 -1.14 -10.94 1.33
CA MET A 92 -2.55 -11.29 1.15
C MET A 92 -2.73 -12.32 0.03
N GLN A 93 -2.08 -12.13 -1.12
CA GLN A 93 -2.09 -13.09 -2.23
C GLN A 93 -1.60 -14.47 -1.79
N THR A 94 -0.56 -14.49 -0.96
CA THR A 94 0.03 -15.74 -0.45
C THR A 94 -0.90 -16.45 0.51
N ILE A 95 -1.48 -15.76 1.50
CA ILE A 95 -2.35 -16.42 2.49
C ILE A 95 -3.71 -16.84 1.94
N LEU A 96 -4.18 -16.20 0.87
CA LEU A 96 -5.42 -16.57 0.18
C LEU A 96 -5.18 -17.50 -1.01
N ASN A 97 -3.92 -17.77 -1.35
CA ASN A 97 -3.52 -18.51 -2.56
C ASN A 97 -4.24 -17.97 -3.82
N ASN A 98 -4.33 -16.64 -3.91
CA ASN A 98 -5.04 -15.97 -5.00
C ASN A 98 -4.22 -14.74 -5.46
N PRO A 99 -3.69 -14.71 -6.68
CA PRO A 99 -2.85 -13.61 -7.18
C PRO A 99 -3.62 -12.30 -7.41
N LEU A 100 -4.95 -12.34 -7.37
CA LEU A 100 -5.83 -11.17 -7.53
C LEU A 100 -6.30 -10.60 -6.17
N ALA A 101 -5.93 -11.24 -5.06
CA ALA A 101 -6.30 -10.78 -3.74
C ALA A 101 -5.49 -9.55 -3.34
N SER A 102 -6.15 -8.63 -2.66
CA SER A 102 -5.53 -7.49 -2.00
C SER A 102 -6.35 -7.11 -0.77
N PRO A 103 -5.79 -6.39 0.20
CA PRO A 103 -6.57 -5.87 1.33
C PRO A 103 -7.73 -4.97 0.89
N TYR A 104 -7.54 -4.27 -0.23
CA TYR A 104 -8.57 -3.42 -0.84
C TYR A 104 -9.81 -4.24 -1.26
N THR A 105 -9.60 -5.37 -1.93
CA THR A 105 -10.70 -6.24 -2.41
C THR A 105 -11.43 -6.97 -1.28
N LEU A 106 -10.87 -6.98 -0.06
CA LEU A 106 -11.49 -7.53 1.14
C LEU A 106 -12.29 -6.50 1.96
N GLY A 107 -12.52 -5.29 1.44
CA GLY A 107 -13.42 -4.32 2.08
C GLY A 107 -12.77 -3.39 3.10
N LEU A 108 -11.44 -3.46 3.33
CA LEU A 108 -10.77 -2.53 4.24
C LEU A 108 -10.90 -1.09 3.75
N SER A 109 -10.83 -0.87 2.43
CA SER A 109 -11.00 0.46 1.83
C SER A 109 -12.46 0.94 1.90
N ALA A 110 -13.45 0.04 1.74
CA ALA A 110 -14.85 0.39 1.91
C ALA A 110 -15.14 0.81 3.36
N GLY A 111 -14.60 0.08 4.35
CA GLY A 111 -14.65 0.48 5.75
C GLY A 111 -14.02 1.85 6.00
N ALA A 112 -12.83 2.11 5.44
CA ALA A 112 -12.18 3.41 5.55
C ALA A 112 -13.01 4.54 4.90
N GLY A 113 -13.61 4.29 3.72
CA GLY A 113 -14.51 5.23 3.03
C GLY A 113 -15.75 5.57 3.86
N PHE A 114 -16.37 4.56 4.45
CA PHE A 114 -17.49 4.78 5.37
C PHE A 114 -17.05 5.59 6.61
N GLY A 115 -15.89 5.28 7.20
CA GLY A 115 -15.35 6.04 8.33
C GLY A 115 -15.06 7.50 7.99
N ALA A 116 -14.51 7.76 6.80
CA ALA A 116 -14.33 9.12 6.29
C ALA A 116 -15.68 9.83 6.10
N SER A 117 -16.71 9.13 5.59
CA SER A 117 -18.07 9.66 5.45
C SER A 117 -18.67 10.04 6.79
N VAL A 118 -18.52 9.19 7.81
CA VAL A 118 -18.96 9.49 9.18
C VAL A 118 -18.32 10.78 9.68
N ALA A 119 -16.99 10.94 9.49
CA ALA A 119 -16.28 12.11 9.97
C ALA A 119 -16.66 13.39 9.23
N LEU A 120 -16.83 13.32 7.90
CA LEU A 120 -17.07 14.48 7.05
C LEU A 120 -18.53 14.93 7.08
N ILE A 121 -19.50 13.98 7.03
CA ILE A 121 -20.92 14.28 6.89
C ILE A 121 -21.59 14.51 8.25
N LEU A 122 -21.14 13.86 9.32
CA LEU A 122 -21.65 14.12 10.66
C LEU A 122 -20.95 15.30 11.36
N GLY A 123 -20.13 16.06 10.65
CA GLY A 123 -19.50 17.27 11.17
C GLY A 123 -18.51 17.05 12.31
N LEU A 124 -18.01 15.81 12.52
CA LEU A 124 -17.06 15.52 13.60
C LEU A 124 -15.73 16.29 13.46
N GLY A 125 -15.44 16.80 12.26
CA GLY A 125 -14.24 17.58 11.95
C GLY A 125 -14.38 19.10 12.09
N GLU A 126 -15.54 19.63 12.42
CA GLU A 126 -15.78 21.09 12.51
C GLU A 126 -15.11 21.73 13.72
N ALA A 127 -14.74 20.98 14.74
CA ALA A 127 -13.87 21.46 15.80
C ALA A 127 -12.47 21.74 15.22
N ILE A 128 -12.22 23.00 14.89
CA ILE A 128 -11.08 23.57 14.15
C ILE A 128 -9.69 23.00 14.55
N LEU A 129 -9.52 22.55 15.78
CA LEU A 129 -8.27 21.98 16.30
C LEU A 129 -7.99 20.52 15.89
N PHE A 130 -8.99 19.76 15.42
CA PHE A 130 -8.88 18.29 15.21
C PHE A 130 -9.28 17.81 13.82
N SER A 131 -9.68 18.70 12.90
CA SER A 131 -10.17 18.32 11.56
C SER A 131 -9.20 17.45 10.76
N ASN A 132 -7.90 17.70 10.86
CA ASN A 132 -6.86 16.94 10.16
C ASN A 132 -6.60 15.54 10.77
N ILE A 133 -7.10 15.25 11.97
CA ILE A 133 -6.87 13.99 12.69
C ILE A 133 -8.13 13.13 12.68
N ILE A 134 -9.32 13.73 12.77
CA ILE A 134 -10.58 12.99 12.92
C ILE A 134 -10.91 12.16 11.68
N VAL A 135 -10.74 12.70 10.46
CA VAL A 135 -11.02 11.95 9.23
C VAL A 135 -10.10 10.73 9.10
N PRO A 136 -8.76 10.85 9.22
CA PRO A 136 -7.88 9.68 9.25
C PRO A 136 -8.20 8.71 10.39
N PHE A 137 -8.53 9.20 11.57
CA PHE A 137 -8.85 8.36 12.72
C PHE A 137 -10.13 7.53 12.48
N CYS A 138 -11.22 8.15 12.00
CA CYS A 138 -12.44 7.44 11.66
C CYS A 138 -12.21 6.43 10.53
N ALA A 139 -11.50 6.83 9.47
CA ALA A 139 -11.14 5.92 8.37
C ALA A 139 -10.34 4.71 8.88
N PHE A 140 -9.38 4.92 9.76
CA PHE A 140 -8.60 3.86 10.39
C PHE A 140 -9.48 2.91 11.23
N ILE A 141 -10.31 3.46 12.13
CA ILE A 141 -11.16 2.66 13.02
C ILE A 141 -12.15 1.81 12.22
N PHE A 142 -12.85 2.40 11.23
CA PHE A 142 -13.83 1.64 10.44
C PHE A 142 -13.15 0.63 9.50
N SER A 143 -11.95 0.88 9.02
CA SER A 143 -11.15 -0.12 8.31
C SER A 143 -10.78 -1.31 9.22
N LEU A 144 -10.43 -1.05 10.49
CA LEU A 144 -10.21 -2.12 11.48
C LEU A 144 -11.50 -2.84 11.86
N LEU A 145 -12.64 -2.15 11.93
CA LEU A 145 -13.94 -2.80 12.15
C LEU A 145 -14.30 -3.73 10.99
N ALA A 146 -14.01 -3.35 9.74
CA ALA A 146 -14.13 -4.24 8.59
C ALA A 146 -13.27 -5.50 8.76
N CYS A 147 -11.99 -5.32 9.14
CA CYS A 147 -11.08 -6.41 9.45
C CYS A 147 -11.63 -7.32 10.55
N MET A 148 -12.13 -6.75 11.67
CA MET A 148 -12.69 -7.51 12.77
C MET A 148 -13.94 -8.30 12.35
N GLY A 149 -14.82 -7.72 11.53
CA GLY A 149 -15.97 -8.41 10.96
C GLY A 149 -15.56 -9.65 10.17
N ILE A 150 -14.60 -9.51 9.25
CA ILE A 150 -14.03 -10.62 8.48
C ILE A 150 -13.39 -11.65 9.41
N TYR A 151 -12.63 -11.18 10.40
CA TYR A 151 -11.99 -12.06 11.40
C TYR A 151 -13.01 -12.91 12.15
N PHE A 152 -14.07 -12.33 12.71
CA PHE A 152 -15.07 -13.07 13.45
C PHE A 152 -15.83 -14.07 12.59
N ILE A 153 -16.26 -13.68 11.38
CA ILE A 153 -16.94 -14.59 10.45
C ILE A 153 -16.00 -15.74 10.06
N SER A 154 -14.74 -15.45 9.74
CA SER A 154 -13.76 -16.46 9.35
C SER A 154 -13.41 -17.41 10.50
N LYS A 155 -13.36 -16.91 11.74
CA LYS A 155 -13.13 -17.73 12.94
C LYS A 155 -14.22 -18.77 13.15
N LEU A 156 -15.49 -18.44 12.85
CA LEU A 156 -16.62 -19.37 12.94
C LEU A 156 -16.52 -20.52 11.92
N LYS A 157 -15.74 -20.35 10.83
CA LYS A 157 -15.66 -21.26 9.68
C LYS A 157 -14.22 -21.70 9.32
N ARG A 158 -13.33 -21.83 10.31
CA ARG A 158 -11.95 -22.35 10.21
C ARG A 158 -10.99 -21.55 9.32
N PHE A 159 -11.14 -20.25 9.20
CA PHE A 159 -10.20 -19.38 8.46
C PHE A 159 -9.79 -19.87 7.06
N THR A 160 -10.72 -20.41 6.28
CA THR A 160 -10.45 -20.80 4.91
C THR A 160 -10.38 -19.57 4.00
N SER A 161 -9.57 -19.62 2.93
CA SER A 161 -9.45 -18.51 1.98
C SER A 161 -10.79 -18.13 1.35
N SER A 162 -11.63 -19.09 1.01
CA SER A 162 -12.96 -18.85 0.44
C SER A 162 -13.88 -18.08 1.39
N ILE A 163 -13.88 -18.44 2.68
CA ILE A 163 -14.69 -17.74 3.70
C ILE A 163 -14.19 -16.31 3.91
N MET A 164 -12.88 -16.10 3.95
CA MET A 164 -12.31 -14.75 4.07
C MET A 164 -12.71 -13.86 2.90
N VAL A 165 -12.63 -14.38 1.67
CA VAL A 165 -13.04 -13.63 0.47
C VAL A 165 -14.55 -13.33 0.50
N LEU A 166 -15.39 -14.32 0.79
CA LEU A 166 -16.85 -14.13 0.87
C LEU A 166 -17.25 -13.14 1.96
N SER A 167 -16.62 -13.24 3.13
CA SER A 167 -16.81 -12.27 4.23
C SER A 167 -16.37 -10.87 3.83
N GLY A 168 -15.24 -10.78 3.09
CA GLY A 168 -14.75 -9.51 2.56
C GLY A 168 -15.76 -8.85 1.61
N ILE A 169 -16.31 -9.61 0.67
CA ILE A 169 -17.36 -9.12 -0.25
C ILE A 169 -18.58 -8.63 0.55
N GLY A 170 -19.02 -9.38 1.56
CA GLY A 170 -20.12 -8.96 2.44
C GLY A 170 -19.82 -7.64 3.16
N MET A 171 -18.56 -7.45 3.65
CA MET A 171 -18.14 -6.21 4.29
C MET A 171 -18.07 -5.04 3.31
N VAL A 172 -17.66 -5.27 2.05
CA VAL A 172 -17.71 -4.23 1.00
C VAL A 172 -19.15 -3.72 0.87
N PHE A 173 -20.11 -4.60 0.60
CA PHE A 173 -21.50 -4.19 0.43
C PHE A 173 -22.10 -3.53 1.67
N PHE A 174 -21.75 -4.02 2.85
CA PHE A 174 -22.23 -3.44 4.10
C PHE A 174 -21.76 -1.98 4.27
N PHE A 175 -20.46 -1.73 4.10
CA PHE A 175 -19.92 -0.39 4.25
C PHE A 175 -20.27 0.54 3.09
N GLU A 176 -20.37 0.05 1.85
CA GLU A 176 -20.84 0.83 0.71
C GLU A 176 -22.30 1.25 0.86
N ALA A 177 -23.17 0.37 1.37
CA ALA A 177 -24.55 0.73 1.67
C ALA A 177 -24.63 1.81 2.76
N GLY A 178 -23.85 1.67 3.84
CA GLY A 178 -23.74 2.68 4.88
C GLY A 178 -23.21 4.02 4.38
N GLN A 179 -22.17 3.98 3.52
CA GLN A 179 -21.63 5.18 2.89
C GLN A 179 -22.66 5.86 1.98
N SER A 180 -23.39 5.09 1.17
CA SER A 180 -24.46 5.62 0.31
C SER A 180 -25.58 6.25 1.11
N PHE A 181 -25.94 5.68 2.26
CA PHE A 181 -26.92 6.28 3.17
C PHE A 181 -26.46 7.64 3.70
N LEU A 182 -25.19 7.75 4.14
CA LEU A 182 -24.63 9.03 4.58
C LEU A 182 -24.56 10.05 3.43
N GLN A 183 -24.17 9.62 2.22
CA GLN A 183 -24.14 10.47 1.03
C GLN A 183 -25.51 11.05 0.66
N TYR A 184 -26.59 10.27 0.89
CA TYR A 184 -27.97 10.76 0.68
C TYR A 184 -28.36 11.90 1.64
N LEU A 185 -27.76 11.93 2.83
CA LEU A 185 -28.01 12.97 3.85
C LEU A 185 -27.05 14.17 3.72
N ALA A 186 -25.99 14.05 2.91
CA ALA A 186 -24.90 15.00 2.84
C ALA A 186 -25.29 16.29 2.09
N THR A 187 -24.70 17.39 2.52
CA THR A 187 -24.71 18.65 1.74
C THR A 187 -23.78 18.53 0.51
N PRO A 188 -23.94 19.38 -0.52
CA PRO A 188 -23.05 19.37 -1.70
C PRO A 188 -21.57 19.53 -1.35
N GLU A 189 -21.23 20.33 -0.34
CA GLU A 189 -19.87 20.60 0.12
C GLU A 189 -19.25 19.38 0.80
N GLU A 190 -20.01 18.69 1.66
CA GLU A 190 -19.59 17.44 2.33
C GLU A 190 -19.40 16.32 1.31
N LEU A 191 -20.35 16.20 0.36
CA LEU A 191 -20.26 15.22 -0.71
C LEU A 191 -19.02 15.45 -1.58
N THR A 192 -18.73 16.70 -1.93
CA THR A 192 -17.51 17.07 -2.68
C THR A 192 -16.26 16.69 -1.90
N SER A 193 -16.19 16.98 -0.61
CA SER A 193 -15.07 16.65 0.27
C SER A 193 -14.84 15.14 0.35
N LEU A 194 -15.92 14.37 0.44
CA LEU A 194 -15.87 12.91 0.46
C LEU A 194 -15.36 12.34 -0.88
N ILE A 195 -15.84 12.86 -2.01
CA ILE A 195 -15.41 12.45 -3.34
C ILE A 195 -13.88 12.66 -3.49
N PHE A 196 -13.37 13.84 -3.10
CA PHE A 196 -11.92 14.09 -3.14
C PHE A 196 -11.15 13.16 -2.21
N TRP A 197 -11.69 12.81 -1.04
CA TRP A 197 -11.06 11.85 -0.15
C TRP A 197 -11.00 10.44 -0.78
N THR A 198 -12.08 10.00 -1.43
CA THR A 198 -12.15 8.67 -2.08
C THR A 198 -11.23 8.55 -3.29
N PHE A 199 -10.89 9.64 -3.96
CA PHE A 199 -9.93 9.65 -5.06
C PHE A 199 -8.49 9.39 -4.62
N GLY A 200 -8.20 9.50 -3.33
CA GLY A 200 -6.86 9.34 -2.77
C GLY A 200 -5.89 10.47 -3.14
N SER A 201 -5.15 10.95 -2.16
CA SER A 201 -4.20 12.05 -2.35
C SER A 201 -3.03 11.96 -1.37
N LEU A 202 -1.84 12.34 -1.84
CA LEU A 202 -0.65 12.50 -1.01
C LEU A 202 -0.47 13.93 -0.50
N THR A 203 -1.29 14.90 -0.95
CA THR A 203 -1.08 16.33 -0.68
C THR A 203 -1.19 16.72 0.79
N LYS A 204 -1.91 15.92 1.59
CA LYS A 204 -2.06 16.11 3.04
C LYS A 204 -0.94 15.43 3.86
N ALA A 205 0.04 14.83 3.19
CA ALA A 205 1.17 14.20 3.87
C ALA A 205 2.04 15.24 4.59
N ASN A 206 2.43 14.90 5.80
CA ASN A 206 3.34 15.68 6.64
C ASN A 206 4.24 14.72 7.42
N TRP A 207 5.26 15.25 8.10
CA TRP A 207 6.22 14.44 8.84
C TRP A 207 5.58 13.60 9.96
N THR A 208 4.53 14.09 10.61
CA THR A 208 3.83 13.36 11.67
C THR A 208 3.12 12.13 11.11
N ASN A 209 2.33 12.30 10.04
CA ASN A 209 1.61 11.21 9.41
C ASN A 209 2.56 10.17 8.80
N LEU A 210 3.64 10.65 8.17
CA LEU A 210 4.71 9.79 7.66
C LEU A 210 5.38 9.01 8.80
N GLY A 211 5.69 9.67 9.91
CA GLY A 211 6.29 9.04 11.09
C GLY A 211 5.41 7.92 11.65
N VAL A 212 4.10 8.16 11.80
CA VAL A 212 3.14 7.13 12.25
C VAL A 212 3.14 5.93 11.29
N LEU A 213 3.07 6.17 9.98
CA LEU A 213 3.08 5.09 9.00
C LEU A 213 4.37 4.28 9.02
N VAL A 214 5.53 4.94 9.14
CA VAL A 214 6.85 4.27 9.22
C VAL A 214 6.96 3.43 10.49
N VAL A 215 6.47 3.95 11.64
CA VAL A 215 6.45 3.22 12.92
C VAL A 215 5.58 1.97 12.84
N VAL A 216 4.50 1.97 12.07
CA VAL A 216 3.68 0.77 11.83
C VAL A 216 4.31 -0.12 10.76
N PHE A 217 4.84 0.45 9.67
CA PHE A 217 5.41 -0.30 8.55
C PHE A 217 6.59 -1.18 8.95
N ILE A 218 7.55 -0.64 9.69
CA ILE A 218 8.78 -1.37 10.03
C ILE A 218 8.51 -2.64 10.84
N PRO A 219 7.78 -2.61 11.97
CA PRO A 219 7.48 -3.83 12.72
C PRO A 219 6.65 -4.83 11.92
N VAL A 220 5.67 -4.37 11.14
CA VAL A 220 4.84 -5.24 10.29
C VAL A 220 5.70 -5.90 9.20
N PHE A 221 6.58 -5.15 8.53
CA PHE A 221 7.51 -5.71 7.55
C PHE A 221 8.40 -6.79 8.17
N LEU A 222 9.03 -6.51 9.30
CA LEU A 222 9.89 -7.45 10.00
C LEU A 222 9.12 -8.70 10.45
N PHE A 223 7.89 -8.54 10.94
CA PHE A 223 7.05 -9.65 11.33
C PHE A 223 6.68 -10.53 10.11
N ILE A 224 6.19 -9.95 9.02
CA ILE A 224 5.84 -10.70 7.79
C ILE A 224 7.09 -11.38 7.23
N PHE A 225 8.22 -10.67 7.17
CA PHE A 225 9.49 -11.20 6.67
C PHE A 225 10.01 -12.37 7.52
N SER A 226 9.85 -12.32 8.86
CA SER A 226 10.21 -13.42 9.75
C SER A 226 9.43 -14.72 9.46
N LYS A 227 8.26 -14.62 8.81
CA LYS A 227 7.40 -15.76 8.42
C LYS A 227 7.59 -16.17 6.96
N SER A 228 8.59 -15.63 6.26
CA SER A 228 8.80 -15.88 4.82
C SER A 228 8.88 -17.36 4.45
N TRP A 229 9.51 -18.21 5.29
CA TRP A 229 9.56 -19.65 5.08
C TRP A 229 8.19 -20.32 5.16
N MET A 230 7.40 -19.96 6.17
CA MET A 230 6.03 -20.49 6.32
C MET A 230 5.14 -20.01 5.17
N LEU A 231 5.29 -18.77 4.72
CA LEU A 231 4.58 -18.23 3.58
C LEU A 231 5.01 -18.89 2.25
N THR A 232 6.29 -19.24 2.10
CA THR A 232 6.75 -20.02 0.95
C THR A 232 6.12 -21.41 0.93
N ALA A 233 5.98 -22.06 2.08
CA ALA A 233 5.26 -23.33 2.15
C ALA A 233 3.77 -23.18 1.83
N MET A 234 3.12 -22.11 2.30
CA MET A 234 1.71 -21.84 1.98
C MET A 234 1.49 -21.55 0.48
N SER A 235 2.43 -20.93 -0.22
CA SER A 235 2.32 -20.70 -1.66
C SER A 235 2.30 -22.00 -2.48
N MET A 236 2.75 -23.13 -1.90
CA MET A 236 2.68 -24.46 -2.50
C MET A 236 1.33 -25.18 -2.27
N GLY A 237 0.42 -24.55 -1.53
CA GLY A 237 -0.90 -25.06 -1.16
C GLY A 237 -1.03 -25.52 0.30
N ASP A 238 -2.25 -25.40 0.82
CA ASP A 238 -2.57 -25.64 2.22
C ASP A 238 -2.18 -27.06 2.70
N GLU A 239 -2.45 -28.09 1.88
CA GLU A 239 -2.17 -29.49 2.26
C GLU A 239 -0.66 -29.76 2.42
N ARG A 240 0.16 -29.20 1.51
CA ARG A 240 1.63 -29.30 1.61
C ARG A 240 2.16 -28.54 2.82
N ALA A 241 1.65 -27.33 3.08
CA ALA A 241 2.06 -26.57 4.25
C ALA A 241 1.68 -27.29 5.56
N LYS A 242 0.52 -27.94 5.64
CA LYS A 242 0.13 -28.78 6.79
C LYS A 242 1.07 -29.96 7.00
N SER A 243 1.45 -30.65 5.93
CA SER A 243 2.37 -31.80 6.02
C SER A 243 3.78 -31.39 6.52
N MET A 244 4.15 -30.12 6.38
CA MET A 244 5.37 -29.52 6.95
C MET A 244 5.17 -29.04 8.41
N GLY A 245 4.03 -29.34 9.06
CA GLY A 245 3.74 -28.98 10.44
C GLY A 245 3.29 -27.52 10.65
N ILE A 246 2.93 -26.80 9.59
CA ILE A 246 2.50 -25.42 9.71
C ILE A 246 1.03 -25.34 10.10
N ASN A 247 0.74 -24.59 11.18
CA ASN A 247 -0.64 -24.26 11.53
C ASN A 247 -1.15 -23.12 10.64
N ILE A 248 -1.82 -23.50 9.55
CA ILE A 248 -2.28 -22.57 8.50
C ILE A 248 -3.30 -21.56 9.04
N GLU A 249 -4.25 -22.01 9.86
CA GLU A 249 -5.29 -21.13 10.41
C GLU A 249 -4.66 -20.00 11.23
N ARG A 250 -3.73 -20.37 12.12
CA ARG A 250 -3.01 -19.41 12.98
C ARG A 250 -2.14 -18.45 12.14
N LEU A 251 -1.41 -18.97 11.16
CA LEU A 251 -0.56 -18.15 10.30
C LEU A 251 -1.41 -17.18 9.44
N ARG A 252 -2.48 -17.68 8.83
CA ARG A 252 -3.41 -16.87 8.02
C ARG A 252 -4.04 -15.76 8.85
N MET A 253 -4.50 -16.07 10.06
CA MET A 253 -5.04 -15.10 11.00
C MET A 253 -4.02 -14.01 11.37
N GLN A 254 -2.81 -14.40 11.76
CA GLN A 254 -1.75 -13.45 12.12
C GLN A 254 -1.40 -12.52 10.95
N MET A 255 -1.21 -13.10 9.77
CA MET A 255 -0.92 -12.31 8.56
C MET A 255 -2.06 -11.36 8.24
N PHE A 256 -3.32 -11.84 8.26
CA PHE A 256 -4.48 -11.01 7.99
C PHE A 256 -4.56 -9.79 8.90
N LEU A 257 -4.36 -9.96 10.21
CA LEU A 257 -4.42 -8.87 11.18
C LEU A 257 -3.31 -7.82 10.96
N VAL A 258 -2.06 -8.25 10.76
CA VAL A 258 -0.95 -7.29 10.57
C VAL A 258 -1.01 -6.59 9.21
N ILE A 259 -1.46 -7.29 8.16
CA ILE A 259 -1.69 -6.70 6.84
C ILE A 259 -2.81 -5.66 6.91
N SER A 260 -3.89 -5.97 7.62
CA SER A 260 -5.02 -5.07 7.80
C SER A 260 -4.63 -3.82 8.59
N LEU A 261 -3.85 -3.96 9.65
CA LEU A 261 -3.31 -2.84 10.42
C LEU A 261 -2.49 -1.90 9.52
N LEU A 262 -1.57 -2.46 8.74
CA LEU A 262 -0.71 -1.67 7.85
C LEU A 262 -1.53 -0.96 6.75
N THR A 263 -2.47 -1.68 6.14
CA THR A 263 -3.32 -1.13 5.08
C THR A 263 -4.26 -0.05 5.63
N ALA A 264 -4.90 -0.29 6.79
CA ALA A 264 -5.76 0.68 7.44
C ALA A 264 -5.01 1.98 7.76
N THR A 265 -3.77 1.88 8.28
CA THR A 265 -2.91 3.04 8.55
C THR A 265 -2.57 3.79 7.26
N ALA A 266 -2.20 3.09 6.19
CA ALA A 266 -1.88 3.73 4.91
C ALA A 266 -3.11 4.45 4.33
N VAL A 267 -4.26 3.76 4.21
CA VAL A 267 -5.50 4.32 3.63
C VAL A 267 -6.04 5.48 4.45
N ALA A 268 -5.93 5.44 5.77
CA ALA A 268 -6.37 6.51 6.64
C ALA A 268 -5.73 7.87 6.29
N PHE A 269 -4.45 7.89 5.95
CA PHE A 269 -3.73 9.13 5.65
C PHE A 269 -3.85 9.60 4.20
N VAL A 270 -3.98 8.67 3.25
CA VAL A 270 -3.90 9.02 1.82
C VAL A 270 -5.20 8.76 1.06
N GLY A 271 -6.24 8.23 1.73
CA GLY A 271 -7.48 7.82 1.08
C GLY A 271 -7.32 6.53 0.27
N SER A 272 -8.28 6.27 -0.61
CA SER A 272 -8.33 5.02 -1.37
C SER A 272 -7.34 5.03 -2.53
N ILE A 273 -6.31 4.17 -2.49
CA ILE A 273 -5.35 3.95 -3.57
C ILE A 273 -5.42 2.49 -4.00
N GLY A 274 -6.07 2.24 -5.12
CA GLY A 274 -6.26 0.90 -5.66
C GLY A 274 -5.07 0.40 -6.49
N PHE A 275 -5.11 -0.89 -6.83
CA PHE A 275 -4.23 -1.60 -7.77
C PHE A 275 -2.75 -1.73 -7.38
N VAL A 276 -2.14 -0.84 -6.60
CA VAL A 276 -0.73 -0.94 -6.19
C VAL A 276 -0.44 -2.28 -5.51
N GLY A 277 -1.36 -2.73 -4.62
CA GLY A 277 -1.27 -4.03 -3.94
C GLY A 277 -1.53 -5.26 -4.82
N ILE A 278 -1.90 -5.09 -6.09
CA ILE A 278 -2.04 -6.17 -7.08
C ILE A 278 -0.88 -6.13 -8.07
N VAL A 279 -0.62 -4.95 -8.64
CA VAL A 279 0.39 -4.76 -9.69
C VAL A 279 1.81 -4.91 -9.14
N GLY A 280 2.10 -4.32 -7.96
CA GLY A 280 3.42 -4.42 -7.32
C GLY A 280 3.87 -5.86 -7.11
N PRO A 281 3.10 -6.71 -6.41
CA PRO A 281 3.41 -8.13 -6.28
C PRO A 281 3.50 -8.88 -7.61
N HIS A 282 2.69 -8.52 -8.58
CA HIS A 282 2.75 -9.16 -9.89
C HIS A 282 4.09 -8.90 -10.60
N VAL A 283 4.53 -7.65 -10.64
CA VAL A 283 5.85 -7.28 -11.19
C VAL A 283 6.97 -7.97 -10.42
N ALA A 284 6.90 -8.01 -9.09
CA ALA A 284 7.87 -8.69 -8.25
C ALA A 284 7.96 -10.21 -8.57
N ARG A 285 6.81 -10.85 -8.81
CA ARG A 285 6.73 -12.27 -9.19
C ARG A 285 7.37 -12.55 -10.54
N ILE A 286 7.19 -11.68 -11.51
CA ILE A 286 7.85 -11.78 -12.83
C ILE A 286 9.37 -11.67 -12.70
N LEU A 287 9.83 -10.75 -11.86
CA LEU A 287 11.27 -10.45 -11.72
C LEU A 287 12.02 -11.49 -10.89
N LEU A 288 11.45 -11.95 -9.77
CA LEU A 288 12.16 -12.76 -8.77
C LEU A 288 11.51 -14.12 -8.45
N GLY A 289 10.31 -14.39 -8.99
CA GLY A 289 9.55 -15.61 -8.69
C GLY A 289 8.80 -15.55 -7.36
N GLU A 290 8.42 -16.71 -6.81
CA GLU A 290 7.50 -16.83 -5.67
C GLU A 290 8.21 -17.12 -4.32
N ASP A 291 9.55 -17.18 -4.29
CA ASP A 291 10.28 -17.32 -3.02
C ASP A 291 10.04 -16.08 -2.14
N GLN A 292 9.33 -16.26 -1.07
CA GLN A 292 8.85 -15.18 -0.23
C GLN A 292 9.97 -14.33 0.40
N ARG A 293 11.19 -14.87 0.52
CA ARG A 293 12.37 -14.13 0.99
C ARG A 293 12.75 -12.97 0.06
N PHE A 294 12.46 -13.11 -1.24
CA PHE A 294 12.72 -12.10 -2.27
C PHE A 294 11.43 -11.45 -2.76
N PHE A 295 10.34 -12.23 -2.85
CA PHE A 295 9.05 -11.78 -3.35
C PHE A 295 8.43 -10.68 -2.47
N LEU A 296 8.44 -10.84 -1.14
CA LEU A 296 7.86 -9.85 -0.22
C LEU A 296 8.59 -8.49 -0.28
N PRO A 297 9.92 -8.42 -0.08
CA PRO A 297 10.62 -7.13 -0.16
C PRO A 297 10.60 -6.54 -1.58
N MET A 298 10.67 -7.36 -2.63
CA MET A 298 10.55 -6.85 -4.00
C MET A 298 9.15 -6.29 -4.29
N SER A 299 8.11 -6.89 -3.73
CA SER A 299 6.74 -6.37 -3.83
C SER A 299 6.58 -5.01 -3.16
N ALA A 300 7.25 -4.80 -2.02
CA ALA A 300 7.31 -3.49 -1.38
C ALA A 300 8.06 -2.48 -2.27
N ILE A 301 9.21 -2.84 -2.84
CA ILE A 301 9.98 -1.98 -3.75
C ILE A 301 9.16 -1.64 -5.01
N CYS A 302 8.52 -2.62 -5.63
CA CYS A 302 7.67 -2.38 -6.81
C CYS A 302 6.48 -1.49 -6.48
N GLY A 303 5.81 -1.71 -5.34
CA GLY A 303 4.73 -0.85 -4.89
C GLY A 303 5.18 0.59 -4.65
N ALA A 304 6.35 0.78 -4.01
CA ALA A 304 6.99 2.08 -3.82
C ALA A 304 7.28 2.78 -5.14
N ALA A 305 7.89 2.07 -6.10
CA ALA A 305 8.20 2.62 -7.42
C ALA A 305 6.95 3.02 -8.20
N ILE A 306 5.91 2.17 -8.19
CA ILE A 306 4.63 2.45 -8.87
C ILE A 306 3.96 3.69 -8.29
N LEU A 307 3.86 3.81 -6.97
CA LEU A 307 3.16 4.92 -6.36
C LEU A 307 3.98 6.23 -6.43
N SER A 308 5.30 6.15 -6.31
CA SER A 308 6.19 7.29 -6.53
C SER A 308 6.12 7.80 -7.98
N ALA A 309 6.11 6.90 -8.96
CA ALA A 309 5.91 7.27 -10.36
C ALA A 309 4.52 7.89 -10.61
N ALA A 310 3.47 7.37 -9.97
CA ALA A 310 2.13 7.94 -10.02
C ALA A 310 2.08 9.34 -9.36
N SER A 311 2.81 9.56 -8.25
CA SER A 311 2.95 10.88 -7.62
C SER A 311 3.60 11.89 -8.57
N LEU A 312 4.69 11.51 -9.23
CA LEU A 312 5.34 12.35 -10.23
C LEU A 312 4.39 12.67 -11.38
N ALA A 313 3.72 11.65 -11.94
CA ALA A 313 2.78 11.82 -13.04
C ALA A 313 1.61 12.75 -12.66
N SER A 314 1.10 12.65 -11.41
CA SER A 314 -0.02 13.49 -10.92
C SER A 314 0.30 15.00 -10.96
N LYS A 315 1.57 15.36 -10.86
CA LYS A 315 2.04 16.75 -10.89
C LYS A 315 2.27 17.30 -12.30
N VAL A 316 2.41 16.39 -13.29
CA VAL A 316 2.80 16.77 -14.68
C VAL A 316 1.62 16.73 -15.64
N ILE A 317 0.61 15.86 -15.40
CA ILE A 317 -0.52 15.62 -16.32
C ILE A 317 -1.38 16.87 -16.50
N VAL A 318 -1.65 17.60 -15.41
CA VAL A 318 -2.48 18.81 -15.45
C VAL A 318 -1.64 20.00 -14.97
N PRO A 319 -1.24 20.92 -15.86
CA PRO A 319 -0.48 22.09 -15.46
C PRO A 319 -1.23 22.94 -14.42
N GLY A 320 -0.59 23.21 -13.29
CA GLY A 320 -1.16 24.03 -12.20
C GLY A 320 -2.12 23.31 -11.25
N ALA A 321 -2.42 22.02 -11.47
CA ALA A 321 -3.25 21.21 -10.57
C ALA A 321 -2.57 19.88 -10.26
N ILE A 322 -2.88 19.31 -9.08
CA ILE A 322 -2.42 17.97 -8.70
C ILE A 322 -3.55 16.99 -9.01
N PHE A 323 -3.30 16.09 -9.95
CA PHE A 323 -4.28 15.10 -10.36
C PHE A 323 -4.43 14.00 -9.29
N PRO A 324 -5.65 13.54 -8.92
CA PRO A 324 -5.84 12.53 -7.88
C PRO A 324 -5.12 11.23 -8.20
N ILE A 325 -4.32 10.75 -7.22
CA ILE A 325 -3.38 9.65 -7.46
C ILE A 325 -4.08 8.30 -7.60
N GLY A 326 -5.21 8.11 -6.90
CA GLY A 326 -6.00 6.89 -7.00
C GLY A 326 -6.63 6.69 -8.37
N ILE A 327 -6.99 7.78 -9.06
CA ILE A 327 -7.47 7.72 -10.45
C ILE A 327 -6.34 7.22 -11.36
N LEU A 328 -5.12 7.78 -11.21
CA LEU A 328 -3.96 7.37 -12.01
C LEU A 328 -3.60 5.90 -11.80
N THR A 329 -3.51 5.47 -10.54
CA THR A 329 -3.21 4.07 -10.23
C THR A 329 -4.28 3.12 -10.76
N SER A 330 -5.54 3.53 -10.78
CA SER A 330 -6.64 2.74 -11.34
C SER A 330 -6.60 2.68 -12.87
N LEU A 331 -6.35 3.81 -13.55
CA LEU A 331 -6.23 3.86 -15.01
C LEU A 331 -5.09 2.99 -15.54
N ILE A 332 -3.98 2.91 -14.82
CA ILE A 332 -2.85 2.03 -15.17
C ILE A 332 -3.11 0.60 -14.71
N GLY A 333 -3.67 0.43 -13.52
CA GLY A 333 -3.87 -0.85 -12.88
C GLY A 333 -4.90 -1.74 -13.56
N VAL A 334 -6.02 -1.16 -14.05
CA VAL A 334 -7.09 -1.93 -14.71
C VAL A 334 -6.60 -2.63 -16.00
N PRO A 335 -5.92 -1.97 -16.94
CA PRO A 335 -5.37 -2.65 -18.12
C PRO A 335 -4.37 -3.76 -17.75
N VAL A 336 -3.49 -3.51 -16.77
CA VAL A 336 -2.54 -4.53 -16.27
C VAL A 336 -3.30 -5.72 -15.70
N PHE A 337 -4.35 -5.48 -14.90
CA PHE A 337 -5.19 -6.53 -14.33
C PHE A 337 -5.86 -7.39 -15.41
N PHE A 338 -6.43 -6.79 -16.45
CA PHE A 338 -6.98 -7.54 -17.58
C PHE A 338 -5.94 -8.35 -18.35
N ALA A 339 -4.75 -7.74 -18.57
CA ALA A 339 -3.65 -8.46 -19.21
C ALA A 339 -3.22 -9.70 -18.40
N LEU A 340 -3.29 -9.64 -17.06
CA LEU A 340 -3.03 -10.77 -16.16
C LEU A 340 -4.03 -11.90 -16.33
N ILE A 341 -5.32 -11.57 -16.43
CA ILE A 341 -6.38 -12.56 -16.61
C ILE A 341 -6.23 -13.26 -17.96
N ILE A 342 -5.98 -12.49 -19.01
CA ILE A 342 -5.86 -13.04 -20.38
C ILE A 342 -4.62 -13.92 -20.54
N LYS A 343 -3.50 -13.55 -19.89
CA LYS A 343 -2.23 -14.30 -19.98
C LYS A 343 -2.22 -15.59 -19.14
N LYS A 344 -3.16 -15.75 -18.22
CA LYS A 344 -3.32 -16.96 -17.42
C LYS A 344 -4.04 -18.04 -18.24
N ARG A 345 -3.30 -18.66 -19.18
CA ARG A 345 -3.64 -19.95 -19.81
C ARG A 345 -2.91 -21.09 -19.13
#